data_327163bc056df7f12e0e5c2849044b16
#
_entry.id   327163bc056df7f12e0e5c2849044b16
#
_cell.length_a   1.000
_cell.length_b   1.000
_cell.length_c   1.000
_cell.angle_alpha   90.00
_cell.angle_beta   90.00
_cell.angle_gamma   90.00
#
_symmetry.space_group_name_H-M   'P 1'
#
loop_
_entity.id
_entity.type
_entity.pdbx_description
1 polymer ?
#
loop_
_entity_poly.entity_id
_entity_poly.type
_entity_poly.pdbx_seq_one_letter_code
_entity_poly.pdbx_strand_id
1 'polypeptide(L)'
;MRFIHMADVHLGAVPDSGCPWSAFRENEIWETFVRVIDQIREEKIELLLIAGDLFHRQPLPSQTERVSQLFASIPDTEVVWMAGSHDYLREDSAYRKVKWTKNVHGFLSEKPEVISLEKLHTKVYGCSYEHPEVTEAIYSSIRPEDQPGIHILLAYGGDETHIPMKKEDGAGFDYVALGYRHIPGVLVENQMAYAGSPEPIRLEETGTHGVVYGEITEDEQGQYHTQITLVPCACRSYIPLSLRIHSGTTQAALEQKVQDAIAQKGSEDIYWLRIQGYRNPELEFELEALRAYGNIVKITDETRPCYDLNRLKREKLGTKTGAYIHWFEKKQGKVEQKALDYGLQALLAEDRDEREVLSEKITGWQEKKQELQKERESRCAVVEQTMHRIMRERSGLEQQLLVNGSEIRRLELNRNATEKHLEQERREEGKRQAEESRQPKSEQPLNLERSVAEQPVQTRKAVGGKERKLLDIPKIPKISKISEIFTWTGIVLAILI
;
A
#
# COMPACT_ATOMS: atom_id res chain seq x y z
N MET A 1 25.06 -2.12 -0.84
CA MET A 1 24.43 -3.43 -0.52
C MET A 1 23.30 -3.67 -1.51
N ARG A 2 23.29 -4.86 -2.16
CA ARG A 2 22.20 -5.29 -3.05
C ARG A 2 21.33 -6.31 -2.34
N PHE A 3 20.02 -6.21 -2.53
CA PHE A 3 19.09 -7.11 -1.89
C PHE A 3 17.96 -7.55 -2.82
N ILE A 4 17.37 -8.70 -2.49
CA ILE A 4 16.09 -9.14 -3.04
C ILE A 4 15.06 -9.15 -1.91
N HIS A 5 13.90 -8.57 -2.18
CA HIS A 5 12.73 -8.64 -1.32
C HIS A 5 11.63 -9.42 -2.03
N MET A 6 11.18 -10.49 -1.40
CA MET A 6 10.05 -11.31 -1.82
C MET A 6 9.04 -11.47 -0.68
N ALA A 7 7.81 -11.76 -1.02
CA ALA A 7 6.74 -12.05 -0.08
C ALA A 7 5.72 -12.98 -0.75
N ASP A 8 4.81 -13.52 0.02
CA ASP A 8 3.63 -14.23 -0.50
C ASP A 8 4.01 -15.31 -1.55
N VAL A 9 5.07 -16.08 -1.27
CA VAL A 9 5.60 -17.12 -2.18
C VAL A 9 4.63 -18.29 -2.29
N HIS A 10 3.94 -18.61 -1.20
CA HIS A 10 2.92 -19.64 -1.12
C HIS A 10 3.38 -21.01 -1.63
N LEU A 11 4.57 -21.46 -1.24
CA LEU A 11 5.05 -22.81 -1.54
C LEU A 11 4.02 -23.87 -1.12
N GLY A 12 3.68 -24.76 -2.02
CA GLY A 12 2.66 -25.80 -1.82
C GLY A 12 1.23 -25.35 -2.13
N ALA A 13 1.02 -24.16 -2.71
CA ALA A 13 -0.27 -23.79 -3.29
C ALA A 13 -0.55 -24.59 -4.56
N VAL A 14 -1.83 -24.94 -4.77
CA VAL A 14 -2.33 -25.60 -5.99
C VAL A 14 -3.44 -24.75 -6.59
N PRO A 15 -3.10 -23.67 -7.31
CA PRO A 15 -4.07 -22.81 -7.96
C PRO A 15 -4.90 -23.51 -9.02
N ASP A 16 -6.05 -22.95 -9.38
CA ASP A 16 -6.93 -23.36 -10.48
C ASP A 16 -7.41 -24.83 -10.36
N SER A 17 -7.71 -25.29 -9.16
CA SER A 17 -8.16 -26.66 -8.93
C SER A 17 -9.29 -27.06 -9.89
N GLY A 18 -9.12 -28.21 -10.55
CA GLY A 18 -10.05 -28.71 -11.57
C GLY A 18 -9.68 -28.32 -13.02
N CYS A 19 -8.72 -27.42 -13.22
CA CYS A 19 -8.20 -27.11 -14.55
C CYS A 19 -7.03 -28.05 -14.92
N PRO A 20 -6.84 -28.35 -16.22
CA PRO A 20 -5.78 -29.29 -16.66
C PRO A 20 -4.37 -28.87 -16.24
N TRP A 21 -4.07 -27.58 -16.20
CA TRP A 21 -2.77 -27.02 -15.81
C TRP A 21 -2.54 -26.95 -14.29
N SER A 22 -3.60 -27.10 -13.48
CA SER A 22 -3.49 -27.05 -12.02
C SER A 22 -2.48 -28.03 -11.44
N ALA A 23 -2.32 -29.21 -12.10
CA ALA A 23 -1.37 -30.23 -11.68
C ALA A 23 0.11 -29.77 -11.76
N PHE A 24 0.41 -28.75 -12.56
CA PHE A 24 1.76 -28.22 -12.73
C PHE A 24 2.04 -27.00 -11.87
N ARG A 25 0.99 -26.28 -11.41
CA ARG A 25 1.11 -24.99 -10.70
C ARG A 25 1.95 -25.07 -9.43
N GLU A 26 1.80 -26.12 -8.62
CA GLU A 26 2.61 -26.31 -7.42
C GLU A 26 4.10 -26.37 -7.76
N ASN A 27 4.46 -27.13 -8.81
CA ASN A 27 5.85 -27.24 -9.26
C ASN A 27 6.38 -25.91 -9.82
N GLU A 28 5.58 -25.19 -10.59
CA GLU A 28 5.96 -23.89 -11.16
C GLU A 28 6.29 -22.87 -10.05
N ILE A 29 5.50 -22.83 -8.96
CA ILE A 29 5.77 -21.98 -7.79
C ILE A 29 7.13 -22.36 -7.16
N TRP A 30 7.41 -23.67 -6.98
CA TRP A 30 8.69 -24.12 -6.48
C TRP A 30 9.85 -23.80 -7.44
N GLU A 31 9.67 -23.95 -8.74
CA GLU A 31 10.68 -23.66 -9.76
C GLU A 31 11.00 -22.17 -9.81
N THR A 32 9.99 -21.31 -9.70
CA THR A 32 10.18 -19.87 -9.61
C THR A 32 10.98 -19.48 -8.36
N PHE A 33 10.66 -20.08 -7.21
CA PHE A 33 11.44 -19.86 -5.98
C PHE A 33 12.90 -20.30 -6.17
N VAL A 34 13.14 -21.48 -6.72
CA VAL A 34 14.50 -21.99 -7.00
C VAL A 34 15.25 -21.06 -7.95
N ARG A 35 14.61 -20.58 -9.04
CA ARG A 35 15.24 -19.62 -9.98
C ARG A 35 15.66 -18.34 -9.28
N VAL A 36 14.85 -17.81 -8.35
CA VAL A 36 15.23 -16.62 -7.59
C VAL A 36 16.43 -16.90 -6.69
N ILE A 37 16.51 -18.08 -6.06
CA ILE A 37 17.69 -18.48 -5.26
C ILE A 37 18.93 -18.63 -6.17
N ASP A 38 18.78 -19.18 -7.36
CA ASP A 38 19.88 -19.28 -8.33
C ASP A 38 20.34 -17.91 -8.82
N GLN A 39 19.43 -16.99 -9.09
CA GLN A 39 19.72 -15.59 -9.43
C GLN A 39 20.49 -14.90 -8.30
N ILE A 40 20.06 -15.06 -7.03
CA ILE A 40 20.75 -14.53 -5.86
C ILE A 40 22.21 -14.98 -5.84
N ARG A 41 22.46 -16.26 -6.11
CA ARG A 41 23.81 -16.83 -6.15
C ARG A 41 24.65 -16.26 -7.30
N GLU A 42 24.07 -16.19 -8.50
CA GLU A 42 24.76 -15.72 -9.72
C GLU A 42 25.10 -14.23 -9.64
N GLU A 43 24.16 -13.42 -9.17
CA GLU A 43 24.34 -11.97 -9.03
C GLU A 43 25.05 -11.58 -7.73
N LYS A 44 25.35 -12.53 -6.85
CA LYS A 44 25.98 -12.30 -5.54
C LYS A 44 25.21 -11.27 -4.72
N ILE A 45 23.93 -11.48 -4.57
CA ILE A 45 23.05 -10.65 -3.73
C ILE A 45 23.45 -10.85 -2.27
N GLU A 46 23.56 -9.76 -1.53
CA GLU A 46 24.07 -9.77 -0.16
C GLU A 46 22.98 -10.03 0.87
N LEU A 47 21.72 -9.66 0.57
CA LEU A 47 20.59 -9.80 1.48
C LEU A 47 19.33 -10.30 0.75
N LEU A 48 18.68 -11.31 1.33
CA LEU A 48 17.35 -11.78 0.95
C LEU A 48 16.37 -11.48 2.08
N LEU A 49 15.33 -10.72 1.78
CA LEU A 49 14.23 -10.38 2.68
C LEU A 49 12.98 -11.17 2.27
N ILE A 50 12.36 -11.91 3.19
CA ILE A 50 11.12 -12.67 2.97
C ILE A 50 10.06 -12.15 3.91
N ALA A 51 9.13 -11.36 3.37
CA ALA A 51 8.10 -10.66 4.11
C ALA A 51 6.80 -11.46 4.23
N GLY A 52 6.85 -12.61 4.87
CA GLY A 52 5.70 -13.45 5.20
C GLY A 52 5.20 -14.36 4.09
N ASP A 53 4.35 -15.30 4.47
CA ASP A 53 3.66 -16.27 3.60
C ASP A 53 4.59 -17.01 2.63
N LEU A 54 5.71 -17.50 3.15
CA LEU A 54 6.62 -18.36 2.38
C LEU A 54 5.93 -19.68 1.99
N PHE A 55 5.08 -20.21 2.86
CA PHE A 55 4.27 -21.39 2.59
C PHE A 55 2.77 -21.07 2.56
N HIS A 56 2.04 -21.74 1.68
CA HIS A 56 0.59 -21.57 1.53
C HIS A 56 -0.24 -22.05 2.74
N ARG A 57 0.33 -22.92 3.54
CA ARG A 57 -0.25 -23.51 4.76
C ARG A 57 0.87 -23.79 5.75
N GLN A 58 0.51 -24.26 6.92
CA GLN A 58 1.50 -24.77 7.88
C GLN A 58 2.44 -25.76 7.19
N PRO A 59 3.76 -25.47 7.12
CA PRO A 59 4.68 -26.26 6.32
C PRO A 59 4.94 -27.65 6.93
N LEU A 60 5.11 -28.62 6.07
CA LEU A 60 5.62 -29.93 6.46
C LEU A 60 7.13 -29.85 6.76
N PRO A 61 7.66 -30.71 7.65
CA PRO A 61 9.10 -30.76 7.93
C PRO A 61 9.98 -30.94 6.68
N SER A 62 9.52 -31.73 5.70
CA SER A 62 10.23 -31.93 4.42
C SER A 62 10.29 -30.67 3.57
N GLN A 63 9.27 -29.81 3.64
CA GLN A 63 9.24 -28.54 2.90
C GLN A 63 10.20 -27.51 3.50
N THR A 64 10.20 -27.38 4.84
CA THR A 64 11.15 -26.49 5.54
C THR A 64 12.59 -26.97 5.39
N GLU A 65 12.83 -28.30 5.39
CA GLU A 65 14.15 -28.85 5.12
C GLU A 65 14.64 -28.54 3.71
N ARG A 66 13.77 -28.68 2.69
CA ARG A 66 14.08 -28.30 1.32
C ARG A 66 14.45 -26.82 1.19
N VAL A 67 13.70 -25.94 1.84
CA VAL A 67 14.00 -24.49 1.87
C VAL A 67 15.34 -24.23 2.59
N SER A 68 15.59 -24.90 3.73
CA SER A 68 16.86 -24.78 4.45
C SER A 68 18.06 -25.19 3.58
N GLN A 69 17.93 -26.25 2.77
CA GLN A 69 18.97 -26.67 1.82
C GLN A 69 19.20 -25.63 0.72
N LEU A 70 18.13 -25.00 0.21
CA LEU A 70 18.25 -23.93 -0.78
C LEU A 70 18.98 -22.72 -0.18
N PHE A 71 18.65 -22.30 1.04
CA PHE A 71 19.36 -21.20 1.71
C PHE A 71 20.82 -21.56 2.04
N ALA A 72 21.10 -22.82 2.33
CA ALA A 72 22.46 -23.32 2.51
C ALA A 72 23.31 -23.23 1.22
N SER A 73 22.68 -23.18 0.04
CA SER A 73 23.37 -23.04 -1.26
C SER A 73 23.81 -21.61 -1.57
N ILE A 74 23.38 -20.62 -0.75
CA ILE A 74 23.74 -19.19 -0.85
C ILE A 74 24.39 -18.70 0.46
N PRO A 75 25.52 -19.29 0.90
CA PRO A 75 26.07 -19.03 2.24
C PRO A 75 26.62 -17.61 2.44
N ASP A 76 26.88 -16.90 1.37
CA ASP A 76 27.37 -15.51 1.39
C ASP A 76 26.23 -14.47 1.43
N THR A 77 24.98 -14.91 1.27
CA THR A 77 23.78 -14.08 1.35
C THR A 77 23.17 -14.20 2.75
N GLU A 78 22.97 -13.10 3.44
CA GLU A 78 22.19 -13.10 4.67
C GLU A 78 20.68 -13.20 4.30
N VAL A 79 19.96 -14.12 4.93
CA VAL A 79 18.54 -14.35 4.68
C VAL A 79 17.76 -13.96 5.93
N VAL A 80 16.85 -13.00 5.81
CA VAL A 80 15.96 -12.61 6.89
C VAL A 80 14.52 -12.91 6.50
N TRP A 81 13.83 -13.70 7.31
CA TRP A 81 12.45 -14.09 7.06
C TRP A 81 11.54 -13.84 8.26
N MET A 82 10.27 -13.66 7.97
CA MET A 82 9.17 -13.66 8.91
C MET A 82 8.06 -14.58 8.42
N ALA A 83 7.26 -15.11 9.32
CA ALA A 83 6.02 -15.83 9.01
C ALA A 83 4.87 -14.84 8.85
N GLY A 84 3.98 -15.11 7.89
CA GLY A 84 2.75 -14.36 7.66
C GLY A 84 1.51 -15.05 8.22
N SER A 85 0.34 -14.77 7.66
CA SER A 85 -0.95 -15.27 8.13
C SER A 85 -1.23 -16.74 7.76
N HIS A 86 -0.67 -17.23 6.66
CA HIS A 86 -0.87 -18.62 6.20
C HIS A 86 0.06 -19.61 6.91
N ASP A 87 1.29 -19.19 7.21
CA ASP A 87 2.35 -20.02 7.77
C ASP A 87 2.79 -19.58 9.17
N TYR A 88 1.88 -18.91 9.92
CA TYR A 88 2.12 -18.36 11.24
C TYR A 88 2.79 -19.36 12.21
N LEU A 89 3.58 -18.85 13.15
CA LEU A 89 4.45 -19.64 14.02
C LEU A 89 3.70 -20.28 15.19
N ARG A 90 3.15 -21.46 14.97
CA ARG A 90 2.61 -22.31 16.05
C ARG A 90 3.75 -22.84 16.94
N GLU A 91 3.41 -23.32 18.14
CA GLU A 91 4.38 -23.94 19.02
C GLU A 91 5.06 -25.16 18.37
N ASP A 92 4.30 -25.93 17.59
CA ASP A 92 4.78 -27.15 16.90
C ASP A 92 5.28 -26.88 15.46
N SER A 93 5.34 -25.63 15.03
CA SER A 93 5.72 -25.24 13.67
C SER A 93 7.04 -25.86 13.22
N ALA A 94 7.08 -26.31 11.95
CA ALA A 94 8.28 -26.87 11.34
C ALA A 94 9.41 -25.83 11.23
N TYR A 95 9.10 -24.54 11.16
CA TYR A 95 10.08 -23.45 11.21
C TYR A 95 10.94 -23.46 12.48
N ARG A 96 10.35 -23.81 13.63
CA ARG A 96 11.03 -23.90 14.94
C ARG A 96 11.91 -25.15 15.08
N LYS A 97 11.65 -26.17 14.25
CA LYS A 97 12.31 -27.50 14.35
C LYS A 97 13.44 -27.67 13.34
N VAL A 98 13.37 -26.97 12.20
CA VAL A 98 14.40 -27.07 11.17
C VAL A 98 15.70 -26.40 11.63
N LYS A 99 16.82 -26.99 11.26
CA LYS A 99 18.14 -26.43 11.55
C LYS A 99 18.57 -25.49 10.45
N TRP A 100 18.36 -24.21 10.68
CA TRP A 100 18.81 -23.15 9.77
C TRP A 100 20.34 -23.04 9.76
N THR A 101 20.90 -22.66 8.62
CA THR A 101 22.32 -22.30 8.48
C THR A 101 22.58 -20.94 9.12
N LYS A 102 23.88 -20.60 9.38
CA LYS A 102 24.27 -19.38 10.11
C LYS A 102 23.87 -18.09 9.44
N ASN A 103 23.67 -18.11 8.13
CA ASN A 103 23.26 -16.97 7.31
C ASN A 103 21.74 -16.78 7.27
N VAL A 104 20.95 -17.58 8.01
CA VAL A 104 19.48 -17.54 8.00
C VAL A 104 18.96 -17.11 9.36
N HIS A 105 18.22 -16.02 9.36
CA HIS A 105 17.67 -15.36 10.54
C HIS A 105 16.15 -15.25 10.42
N GLY A 106 15.43 -15.71 11.43
CA GLY A 106 13.97 -15.63 11.46
C GLY A 106 13.48 -14.84 12.65
N PHE A 107 12.45 -14.02 12.45
CA PHE A 107 11.66 -13.51 13.57
C PHE A 107 10.81 -14.65 14.14
N LEU A 108 10.92 -14.90 15.43
CA LEU A 108 10.33 -16.10 16.04
C LEU A 108 9.16 -15.81 16.97
N SER A 109 8.70 -14.57 17.05
CA SER A 109 7.55 -14.15 17.86
C SER A 109 6.77 -12.98 17.24
N GLU A 110 5.56 -12.72 17.75
CA GLU A 110 4.76 -11.52 17.41
C GLU A 110 5.31 -10.23 18.03
N LYS A 111 6.29 -10.33 18.93
CA LYS A 111 6.90 -9.14 19.53
C LYS A 111 7.94 -8.54 18.56
N PRO A 112 8.01 -7.21 18.48
CA PRO A 112 9.07 -6.56 17.72
C PRO A 112 10.45 -7.02 18.17
N GLU A 113 11.27 -7.45 17.22
CA GLU A 113 12.64 -7.88 17.39
C GLU A 113 13.56 -7.15 16.40
N VAL A 114 14.85 -7.15 16.67
CA VAL A 114 15.87 -6.58 15.81
C VAL A 114 16.92 -7.64 15.50
N ILE A 115 17.14 -7.91 14.22
CA ILE A 115 18.20 -8.79 13.73
C ILE A 115 19.35 -7.93 13.24
N SER A 116 20.54 -8.06 13.87
CA SER A 116 21.75 -7.34 13.48
C SER A 116 22.59 -8.19 12.53
N LEU A 117 22.82 -7.66 11.32
CA LEU A 117 23.65 -8.25 10.28
C LEU A 117 24.99 -7.50 10.23
N GLU A 118 25.92 -7.89 11.11
CA GLU A 118 27.19 -7.18 11.32
C GLU A 118 28.01 -7.01 10.04
N LYS A 119 28.04 -8.03 9.16
CA LYS A 119 28.78 -8.01 7.91
C LYS A 119 28.26 -6.96 6.92
N LEU A 120 26.96 -6.62 7.01
CA LEU A 120 26.29 -5.70 6.11
C LEU A 120 26.07 -4.32 6.74
N HIS A 121 26.52 -4.12 7.99
CA HIS A 121 26.18 -2.92 8.77
C HIS A 121 24.69 -2.58 8.75
N THR A 122 23.84 -3.64 8.83
CA THR A 122 22.39 -3.53 8.63
C THR A 122 21.64 -4.08 9.85
N LYS A 123 20.59 -3.40 10.25
CA LYS A 123 19.62 -3.86 11.25
C LYS A 123 18.28 -4.04 10.57
N VAL A 124 17.70 -5.24 10.73
CA VAL A 124 16.36 -5.56 10.23
C VAL A 124 15.42 -5.67 11.43
N TYR A 125 14.34 -4.90 11.37
CA TYR A 125 13.30 -4.82 12.39
C TYR A 125 12.06 -5.55 11.91
N GLY A 126 11.38 -6.28 12.76
CA GLY A 126 10.17 -6.99 12.38
C GLY A 126 9.61 -7.86 13.47
N CYS A 127 8.58 -8.62 13.13
CA CYS A 127 8.00 -9.68 13.97
C CYS A 127 7.29 -10.68 13.07
N SER A 128 7.16 -11.92 13.52
CA SER A 128 6.36 -12.95 12.82
C SER A 128 4.96 -13.05 13.41
N TYR A 129 4.03 -13.55 12.61
CA TYR A 129 2.71 -13.91 13.07
C TYR A 129 2.77 -15.23 13.90
N GLU A 130 2.14 -15.25 15.06
CA GLU A 130 1.88 -16.47 15.87
C GLU A 130 0.39 -16.85 15.79
N HIS A 131 -0.44 -16.01 15.19
CA HIS A 131 -1.86 -16.21 14.92
C HIS A 131 -2.21 -15.85 13.47
N PRO A 132 -3.28 -16.40 12.89
CA PRO A 132 -3.65 -16.09 11.51
C PRO A 132 -4.11 -14.64 11.31
N GLU A 133 -4.60 -13.99 12.36
CA GLU A 133 -5.06 -12.59 12.34
C GLU A 133 -4.41 -11.84 13.49
N VAL A 134 -3.83 -10.66 13.22
CA VAL A 134 -3.21 -9.78 14.21
C VAL A 134 -3.69 -8.35 13.93
N THR A 135 -4.52 -7.84 14.84
CA THR A 135 -5.19 -6.52 14.66
C THR A 135 -4.44 -5.36 15.33
N GLU A 136 -3.44 -5.65 16.16
CA GLU A 136 -2.63 -4.62 16.82
C GLU A 136 -1.73 -3.91 15.82
N ALA A 137 -1.64 -2.58 15.92
CA ALA A 137 -0.77 -1.76 15.06
C ALA A 137 0.70 -1.82 15.53
N ILE A 138 1.30 -3.01 15.52
CA ILE A 138 2.62 -3.29 16.09
C ILE A 138 3.70 -2.41 15.44
N TYR A 139 3.68 -2.27 14.10
CA TYR A 139 4.70 -1.53 13.36
C TYR A 139 4.73 -0.04 13.70
N SER A 140 3.61 0.55 14.15
CA SER A 140 3.58 1.96 14.55
C SER A 140 4.39 2.25 15.82
N SER A 141 4.80 1.23 16.57
CA SER A 141 5.68 1.35 17.74
C SER A 141 7.18 1.15 17.43
N ILE A 142 7.51 0.58 16.27
CA ILE A 142 8.90 0.29 15.88
C ILE A 142 9.56 1.55 15.34
N ARG A 143 10.76 1.87 15.85
CA ARG A 143 11.57 2.97 15.36
C ARG A 143 13.00 2.47 15.16
N PRO A 144 13.70 2.96 14.12
CA PRO A 144 15.11 2.65 13.96
C PRO A 144 15.91 3.21 15.13
N GLU A 145 16.94 2.50 15.54
CA GLU A 145 17.88 2.96 16.56
C GLU A 145 18.68 4.15 16.04
N ASP A 146 19.04 5.09 16.92
CA ASP A 146 19.90 6.23 16.59
C ASP A 146 21.38 5.78 16.56
N GLN A 147 21.70 4.91 15.61
CA GLN A 147 23.03 4.35 15.38
C GLN A 147 23.33 4.35 13.87
N PRO A 148 24.62 4.52 13.48
CA PRO A 148 25.01 4.40 12.09
C PRO A 148 24.73 2.99 11.53
N GLY A 149 24.31 2.91 10.28
CA GLY A 149 24.02 1.68 9.58
C GLY A 149 22.72 1.76 8.81
N ILE A 150 22.44 0.73 8.04
CA ILE A 150 21.21 0.58 7.26
C ILE A 150 20.11 0.02 8.16
N HIS A 151 18.93 0.66 8.14
CA HIS A 151 17.76 0.24 8.91
C HIS A 151 16.62 -0.18 7.99
N ILE A 152 16.25 -1.45 8.07
CA ILE A 152 15.19 -2.04 7.24
C ILE A 152 14.05 -2.51 8.15
N LEU A 153 12.80 -2.16 7.82
CA LEU A 153 11.62 -2.75 8.42
C LEU A 153 11.10 -3.88 7.52
N LEU A 154 11.05 -5.08 8.03
CA LEU A 154 10.40 -6.23 7.41
C LEU A 154 9.02 -6.40 8.03
N ALA A 155 7.95 -6.27 7.22
CA ALA A 155 6.59 -6.20 7.72
C ALA A 155 5.61 -6.99 6.85
N TYR A 156 4.56 -7.53 7.47
CA TYR A 156 3.50 -8.25 6.79
C TYR A 156 2.15 -7.73 7.29
N GLY A 157 1.25 -7.35 6.34
CA GLY A 157 -0.06 -6.84 6.68
C GLY A 157 -0.43 -5.55 5.93
N GLY A 158 -1.27 -4.72 6.53
CA GLY A 158 -1.68 -3.42 5.99
C GLY A 158 -3.18 -3.20 5.88
N ASP A 159 -4.00 -4.05 6.51
CA ASP A 159 -5.44 -3.85 6.70
C ASP A 159 -5.86 -3.95 8.17
N GLU A 160 -7.15 -3.96 8.46
CA GLU A 160 -7.67 -3.96 9.83
C GLU A 160 -7.50 -5.32 10.54
N THR A 161 -7.27 -6.40 9.81
CA THR A 161 -7.15 -7.77 10.33
C THR A 161 -5.71 -8.30 10.32
N HIS A 162 -4.82 -7.65 9.57
CA HIS A 162 -3.43 -8.06 9.41
C HIS A 162 -2.50 -6.87 9.66
N ILE A 163 -2.05 -6.71 10.86
CA ILE A 163 -1.24 -5.61 11.41
C ILE A 163 -1.35 -4.33 10.59
N PRO A 164 -2.21 -3.39 11.00
CA PRO A 164 -2.42 -2.15 10.27
C PRO A 164 -1.12 -1.39 10.02
N MET A 165 -0.86 -0.97 8.78
CA MET A 165 0.35 -0.29 8.36
C MET A 165 0.03 1.04 7.67
N LYS A 166 0.71 2.11 8.07
CA LYS A 166 0.61 3.45 7.49
C LYS A 166 1.95 3.84 6.88
N LYS A 167 1.94 4.80 5.96
CA LYS A 167 3.19 5.32 5.36
C LYS A 167 4.13 5.93 6.41
N GLU A 168 3.56 6.57 7.42
CA GLU A 168 4.28 7.21 8.51
C GLU A 168 5.04 6.21 9.41
N ASP A 169 4.62 4.96 9.44
CA ASP A 169 5.29 3.90 10.20
C ASP A 169 6.65 3.54 9.61
N GLY A 170 6.87 3.84 8.31
CA GLY A 170 8.17 3.70 7.65
C GLY A 170 9.15 4.84 7.88
N ALA A 171 8.78 5.86 8.67
CA ALA A 171 9.64 7.02 8.87
C ALA A 171 10.96 6.66 9.59
N GLY A 172 12.08 7.06 8.99
CA GLY A 172 13.43 6.82 9.51
C GLY A 172 14.05 5.50 9.06
N PHE A 173 13.30 4.61 8.38
CA PHE A 173 13.87 3.42 7.75
C PHE A 173 14.39 3.73 6.34
N ASP A 174 15.51 3.13 5.98
CA ASP A 174 16.08 3.22 4.63
C ASP A 174 15.26 2.41 3.63
N TYR A 175 14.66 1.30 4.08
CA TYR A 175 13.73 0.50 3.31
C TYR A 175 12.68 -0.18 4.19
N VAL A 176 11.46 -0.29 3.67
CA VAL A 176 10.34 -1.04 4.28
C VAL A 176 9.87 -2.10 3.30
N ALA A 177 10.17 -3.35 3.63
CA ALA A 177 9.82 -4.53 2.85
C ALA A 177 8.46 -5.08 3.33
N LEU A 178 7.42 -4.98 2.48
CA LEU A 178 6.05 -5.34 2.82
C LEU A 178 5.60 -6.63 2.12
N GLY A 179 4.98 -7.54 2.86
CA GLY A 179 4.19 -8.66 2.36
C GLY A 179 2.70 -8.52 2.67
N TYR A 180 1.89 -9.53 2.28
CA TYR A 180 0.44 -9.62 2.41
C TYR A 180 -0.33 -9.31 1.11
N ARG A 181 0.11 -8.35 0.32
CA ARG A 181 -0.55 -8.03 -0.94
C ARG A 181 0.14 -8.76 -2.08
N HIS A 182 -0.57 -9.67 -2.74
CA HIS A 182 -0.03 -10.46 -3.83
C HIS A 182 0.27 -9.64 -5.09
N ILE A 183 -0.40 -8.49 -5.27
CA ILE A 183 -0.10 -7.56 -6.38
C ILE A 183 0.99 -6.59 -5.92
N PRO A 184 2.12 -6.52 -6.64
CA PRO A 184 3.21 -5.61 -6.34
C PRO A 184 2.75 -4.15 -6.30
N GLY A 185 3.32 -3.35 -5.40
CA GLY A 185 2.95 -1.94 -5.31
C GLY A 185 3.91 -1.10 -4.49
N VAL A 186 4.31 0.05 -5.04
CA VAL A 186 5.14 1.03 -4.35
C VAL A 186 4.26 1.99 -3.57
N LEU A 187 4.44 2.08 -2.24
CA LEU A 187 3.72 3.01 -1.38
C LEU A 187 4.47 4.32 -1.20
N VAL A 188 5.80 4.24 -1.06
CA VAL A 188 6.71 5.38 -1.03
C VAL A 188 7.87 5.05 -1.97
N GLU A 189 8.12 5.92 -2.94
CA GLU A 189 9.13 5.71 -3.97
C GLU A 189 10.50 5.42 -3.34
N ASN A 190 11.14 4.35 -3.79
CA ASN A 190 12.44 3.86 -3.32
C ASN A 190 12.57 3.61 -1.81
N GLN A 191 11.49 3.63 -1.04
CA GLN A 191 11.52 3.43 0.40
C GLN A 191 10.58 2.33 0.89
N MET A 192 9.35 2.24 0.35
CA MET A 192 8.34 1.32 0.88
C MET A 192 7.57 0.65 -0.23
N ALA A 193 7.62 -0.68 -0.29
CA ALA A 193 6.95 -1.45 -1.33
C ALA A 193 6.42 -2.80 -0.84
N TYR A 194 5.27 -3.20 -1.40
CA TYR A 194 4.82 -4.59 -1.43
C TYR A 194 5.54 -5.31 -2.57
N ALA A 195 6.21 -6.42 -2.28
CA ALA A 195 6.85 -7.23 -3.32
C ALA A 195 5.82 -7.91 -4.25
N GLY A 196 4.67 -8.24 -3.70
CA GLY A 196 3.72 -9.13 -4.35
C GLY A 196 4.17 -10.59 -4.31
N SER A 197 3.32 -11.48 -4.80
CA SER A 197 3.68 -12.88 -4.96
C SER A 197 4.58 -13.07 -6.19
N PRO A 198 5.63 -13.89 -6.11
CA PRO A 198 6.47 -14.23 -7.28
C PRO A 198 5.68 -14.94 -8.39
N GLU A 199 4.71 -15.77 -8.02
CA GLU A 199 3.72 -16.39 -8.90
C GLU A 199 2.30 -15.96 -8.51
N PRO A 200 1.44 -15.57 -9.45
CA PRO A 200 0.04 -15.31 -9.13
C PRO A 200 -0.70 -16.61 -8.83
N ILE A 201 -1.54 -16.61 -7.80
CA ILE A 201 -2.28 -17.81 -7.38
C ILE A 201 -3.81 -17.64 -7.44
N ARG A 202 -4.29 -16.45 -7.79
CA ARG A 202 -5.72 -16.13 -7.92
C ARG A 202 -6.00 -15.37 -9.20
N LEU A 203 -7.19 -15.54 -9.74
CA LEU A 203 -7.62 -14.93 -11.00
C LEU A 203 -7.54 -13.39 -11.00
N GLU A 204 -7.72 -12.77 -9.83
CA GLU A 204 -7.69 -11.32 -9.65
C GLU A 204 -6.27 -10.74 -9.64
N GLU A 205 -5.26 -11.59 -9.46
CA GLU A 205 -3.85 -11.22 -9.42
C GLU A 205 -3.30 -11.07 -10.83
N THR A 206 -3.72 -10.00 -11.48
CA THR A 206 -3.34 -9.67 -12.85
C THR A 206 -2.15 -8.72 -12.89
N GLY A 207 -1.38 -8.76 -13.97
CA GLY A 207 -0.23 -7.90 -14.16
C GLY A 207 1.09 -8.62 -13.95
N THR A 208 2.14 -7.85 -13.71
CA THR A 208 3.50 -8.38 -13.54
C THR A 208 3.70 -8.90 -12.13
N HIS A 209 4.14 -10.15 -12.00
CA HIS A 209 4.53 -10.79 -10.75
C HIS A 209 6.03 -11.07 -10.74
N GLY A 210 6.65 -10.96 -9.57
CA GLY A 210 8.10 -11.09 -9.46
C GLY A 210 8.61 -10.80 -8.07
N VAL A 211 9.85 -10.32 -8.00
CA VAL A 211 10.53 -9.92 -6.77
C VAL A 211 11.00 -8.48 -6.87
N VAL A 212 11.17 -7.81 -5.75
CA VAL A 212 11.80 -6.49 -5.72
C VAL A 212 13.32 -6.69 -5.62
N TYR A 213 14.05 -6.20 -6.62
CA TYR A 213 15.48 -6.00 -6.54
C TYR A 213 15.74 -4.61 -6.00
N GLY A 214 16.64 -4.48 -5.02
CA GLY A 214 17.01 -3.22 -4.43
C GLY A 214 18.51 -3.06 -4.28
N GLU A 215 18.95 -1.82 -4.30
CA GLU A 215 20.31 -1.41 -3.99
C GLU A 215 20.29 -0.24 -2.99
N ILE A 216 21.08 -0.36 -1.93
CA ILE A 216 21.30 0.71 -0.95
C ILE A 216 22.75 1.13 -1.04
N THR A 217 22.98 2.40 -1.36
CA THR A 217 24.29 3.03 -1.49
C THR A 217 24.45 4.12 -0.46
N GLU A 218 25.67 4.30 0.02
CA GLU A 218 26.06 5.38 0.95
C GLU A 218 26.71 6.52 0.14
N ASP A 219 26.28 7.75 0.39
CA ASP A 219 26.88 8.93 -0.25
C ASP A 219 28.10 9.46 0.55
N GLU A 220 28.75 10.50 0.02
CA GLU A 220 29.92 11.13 0.65
C GLU A 220 29.61 11.78 2.01
N GLN A 221 28.33 12.00 2.33
CA GLN A 221 27.84 12.56 3.59
C GLN A 221 27.47 11.47 4.60
N GLY A 222 27.58 10.18 4.23
CA GLY A 222 27.20 9.04 5.06
C GLY A 222 25.67 8.81 5.11
N GLN A 223 24.93 9.31 4.10
CA GLN A 223 23.49 9.06 3.97
C GLN A 223 23.22 7.89 3.04
N TYR A 224 22.25 7.07 3.40
CA TYR A 224 21.85 5.91 2.61
C TYR A 224 20.76 6.27 1.61
N HIS A 225 20.92 5.81 0.38
CA HIS A 225 19.98 6.00 -0.73
C HIS A 225 19.57 4.65 -1.27
N THR A 226 18.29 4.37 -1.23
CA THR A 226 17.72 3.12 -1.74
C THR A 226 17.15 3.33 -3.15
N GLN A 227 17.38 2.36 -4.04
CA GLN A 227 16.72 2.24 -5.34
C GLN A 227 16.11 0.85 -5.45
N ILE A 228 14.87 0.78 -5.92
CA ILE A 228 14.17 -0.50 -6.09
C ILE A 228 13.60 -0.64 -7.49
N THR A 229 13.56 -1.89 -7.97
CA THR A 229 12.94 -2.26 -9.25
C THR A 229 12.23 -3.59 -9.11
N LEU A 230 11.02 -3.72 -9.67
CA LEU A 230 10.34 -5.01 -9.78
C LEU A 230 10.97 -5.82 -10.91
N VAL A 231 11.48 -7.00 -10.58
CA VAL A 231 12.04 -7.96 -11.52
C VAL A 231 11.02 -9.08 -11.77
N PRO A 232 10.46 -9.19 -12.99
CA PRO A 232 9.50 -10.23 -13.32
C PRO A 232 10.15 -11.63 -13.22
N CYS A 233 9.45 -12.57 -12.57
CA CYS A 233 9.92 -13.95 -12.49
C CYS A 233 8.83 -15.03 -12.63
N ALA A 234 7.56 -14.63 -12.73
CA ALA A 234 6.45 -15.56 -12.85
C ALA A 234 6.54 -16.41 -14.13
N CYS A 235 6.20 -17.69 -14.01
CA CYS A 235 6.06 -18.59 -15.15
C CYS A 235 4.80 -18.28 -15.95
N ARG A 236 3.74 -17.87 -15.29
CA ARG A 236 2.42 -17.58 -15.89
C ARG A 236 1.83 -16.31 -15.36
N SER A 237 0.97 -15.69 -16.18
CA SER A 237 0.17 -14.54 -15.79
C SER A 237 -1.32 -14.86 -15.95
N TYR A 238 -2.16 -14.27 -15.07
CA TYR A 238 -3.61 -14.22 -15.31
C TYR A 238 -3.92 -13.00 -16.19
N ILE A 239 -4.47 -13.27 -17.38
CA ILE A 239 -4.71 -12.24 -18.39
C ILE A 239 -6.22 -12.08 -18.64
N PRO A 240 -6.83 -10.95 -18.29
CA PRO A 240 -8.17 -10.63 -18.71
C PRO A 240 -8.19 -10.35 -20.23
N LEU A 241 -8.82 -11.23 -20.98
CA LEU A 241 -8.92 -11.15 -22.44
C LEU A 241 -10.33 -10.74 -22.86
N SER A 242 -10.50 -9.50 -23.28
CA SER A 242 -11.79 -8.98 -23.75
C SER A 242 -11.89 -9.03 -25.27
N LEU A 243 -12.84 -9.76 -25.79
CA LEU A 243 -13.11 -9.88 -27.23
C LEU A 243 -14.43 -9.19 -27.59
N ARG A 244 -14.38 -8.34 -28.61
CA ARG A 244 -15.55 -7.68 -29.14
C ARG A 244 -16.10 -8.41 -30.37
N ILE A 245 -17.39 -8.69 -30.36
CA ILE A 245 -18.12 -9.31 -31.48
C ILE A 245 -19.19 -8.36 -32.04
N HIS A 246 -19.71 -8.68 -33.21
CA HIS A 246 -20.82 -8.01 -33.87
C HIS A 246 -21.85 -9.04 -34.35
N SER A 247 -23.04 -8.61 -34.77
CA SER A 247 -24.15 -9.45 -35.13
C SER A 247 -23.91 -10.45 -36.30
N GLY A 248 -22.86 -10.22 -37.07
CA GLY A 248 -22.42 -11.16 -38.13
C GLY A 248 -21.31 -12.12 -37.70
N THR A 249 -20.89 -12.10 -36.40
CA THR A 249 -19.85 -13.02 -35.92
C THR A 249 -20.45 -14.41 -35.77
N THR A 250 -19.84 -15.41 -36.43
CA THR A 250 -20.19 -16.82 -36.31
C THR A 250 -19.38 -17.49 -35.20
N GLN A 251 -19.76 -18.72 -34.81
CA GLN A 251 -18.98 -19.52 -33.84
C GLN A 251 -17.53 -19.69 -34.31
N ALA A 252 -17.28 -20.10 -35.54
CA ALA A 252 -15.94 -20.28 -36.08
C ALA A 252 -15.11 -18.97 -36.10
N ALA A 253 -15.78 -17.83 -36.38
CA ALA A 253 -15.09 -16.53 -36.32
C ALA A 253 -14.74 -16.11 -34.89
N LEU A 254 -15.56 -16.47 -33.88
CA LEU A 254 -15.26 -16.27 -32.48
C LEU A 254 -14.07 -17.14 -32.02
N GLU A 255 -14.10 -18.43 -32.39
CA GLU A 255 -13.03 -19.37 -32.09
C GLU A 255 -11.70 -18.91 -32.66
N GLN A 256 -11.69 -18.47 -33.93
CA GLN A 256 -10.46 -17.92 -34.54
C GLN A 256 -9.96 -16.69 -33.81
N LYS A 257 -10.84 -15.76 -33.40
CA LYS A 257 -10.45 -14.59 -32.62
C LYS A 257 -9.84 -14.95 -31.26
N VAL A 258 -10.37 -15.96 -30.58
CA VAL A 258 -9.82 -16.47 -29.32
C VAL A 258 -8.43 -17.03 -29.55
N GLN A 259 -8.29 -17.88 -30.56
CA GLN A 259 -7.02 -18.51 -30.92
C GLN A 259 -5.95 -17.48 -31.27
N ASP A 260 -6.28 -16.51 -32.13
CA ASP A 260 -5.35 -15.44 -32.52
C ASP A 260 -4.92 -14.59 -31.34
N ALA A 261 -5.86 -14.25 -30.46
CA ALA A 261 -5.58 -13.41 -29.30
C ALA A 261 -4.71 -14.13 -28.26
N ILE A 262 -4.93 -15.42 -28.04
CA ILE A 262 -4.08 -16.24 -27.16
C ILE A 262 -2.68 -16.44 -27.77
N ALA A 263 -2.59 -16.75 -29.07
CA ALA A 263 -1.33 -16.89 -29.77
C ALA A 263 -0.48 -15.62 -29.72
N GLN A 264 -1.11 -14.44 -29.70
CA GLN A 264 -0.46 -13.14 -29.61
C GLN A 264 0.10 -12.82 -28.22
N LYS A 265 -0.59 -13.31 -27.16
CA LYS A 265 -0.26 -12.97 -25.77
C LYS A 265 0.65 -14.00 -25.09
N GLY A 266 0.46 -15.29 -25.38
CA GLY A 266 1.23 -16.40 -24.85
C GLY A 266 0.38 -17.62 -24.57
N SER A 267 0.77 -18.79 -25.07
CA SER A 267 0.00 -20.04 -24.91
C SER A 267 0.03 -20.58 -23.48
N GLU A 268 1.05 -20.23 -22.72
CA GLU A 268 1.27 -20.73 -21.35
C GLU A 268 0.49 -19.96 -20.28
N ASP A 269 0.10 -18.73 -20.60
CA ASP A 269 -0.67 -17.88 -19.67
C ASP A 269 -2.10 -18.38 -19.44
N ILE A 270 -2.73 -17.88 -18.40
CA ILE A 270 -4.08 -18.27 -17.97
C ILE A 270 -5.04 -17.12 -18.26
N TYR A 271 -6.15 -17.43 -18.94
CA TYR A 271 -7.05 -16.43 -19.49
C TYR A 271 -8.40 -16.38 -18.79
N TRP A 272 -8.84 -15.17 -18.48
CA TRP A 272 -10.22 -14.85 -18.19
C TRP A 272 -10.83 -14.20 -19.43
N LEU A 273 -11.59 -15.00 -20.21
CA LEU A 273 -12.22 -14.56 -21.44
C LEU A 273 -13.52 -13.80 -21.16
N ARG A 274 -13.63 -12.60 -21.69
CA ARG A 274 -14.84 -11.77 -21.63
C ARG A 274 -15.30 -11.44 -23.04
N ILE A 275 -16.47 -11.93 -23.46
CA ILE A 275 -17.02 -11.73 -24.78
C ILE A 275 -18.02 -10.60 -24.69
N GLN A 276 -17.84 -9.55 -25.47
CA GLN A 276 -18.62 -8.31 -25.41
C GLN A 276 -19.14 -7.93 -26.81
N GLY A 277 -20.19 -7.13 -26.86
CA GLY A 277 -20.75 -6.61 -28.11
C GLY A 277 -22.12 -7.15 -28.43
N TYR A 278 -22.43 -7.22 -29.72
CA TYR A 278 -23.75 -7.63 -30.16
C TYR A 278 -23.68 -8.94 -30.95
N ARG A 279 -24.51 -9.91 -30.59
CA ARG A 279 -24.64 -11.18 -31.30
C ARG A 279 -25.93 -11.24 -32.16
N ASN A 280 -25.95 -12.14 -33.12
CA ASN A 280 -27.20 -12.50 -33.77
C ASN A 280 -28.19 -13.07 -32.72
N PRO A 281 -29.43 -12.59 -32.64
CA PRO A 281 -30.42 -13.12 -31.69
C PRO A 281 -30.69 -14.62 -31.83
N GLU A 282 -30.51 -15.17 -33.03
CA GLU A 282 -30.75 -16.60 -33.34
C GLU A 282 -29.48 -17.47 -33.09
N LEU A 283 -28.35 -16.87 -32.65
CA LEU A 283 -27.11 -17.58 -32.44
C LEU A 283 -26.78 -17.62 -30.94
N GLU A 284 -26.65 -18.80 -30.43
CA GLU A 284 -25.99 -19.06 -29.14
C GLU A 284 -24.58 -19.60 -29.38
N PHE A 285 -23.60 -19.04 -28.66
CA PHE A 285 -22.22 -19.48 -28.76
C PHE A 285 -21.99 -20.68 -27.84
N GLU A 286 -21.32 -21.69 -28.37
CA GLU A 286 -20.77 -22.79 -27.58
C GLU A 286 -19.52 -22.36 -26.84
N LEU A 287 -19.69 -21.67 -25.72
CA LEU A 287 -18.61 -21.01 -24.99
C LEU A 287 -17.61 -22.00 -24.39
N GLU A 288 -18.07 -23.14 -23.92
CA GLU A 288 -17.20 -24.17 -23.34
C GLU A 288 -16.24 -24.76 -24.38
N ALA A 289 -16.62 -24.79 -25.65
CA ALA A 289 -15.74 -25.22 -26.74
C ALA A 289 -14.47 -24.33 -26.89
N LEU A 290 -14.57 -23.05 -26.46
CA LEU A 290 -13.45 -22.12 -26.51
C LEU A 290 -12.29 -22.53 -25.60
N ARG A 291 -12.53 -23.32 -24.57
CA ARG A 291 -11.48 -23.83 -23.67
C ARG A 291 -10.46 -24.73 -24.39
N ALA A 292 -10.79 -25.27 -25.56
CA ALA A 292 -9.87 -26.05 -26.37
C ALA A 292 -8.70 -25.22 -26.94
N TYR A 293 -8.81 -23.90 -26.97
CA TYR A 293 -7.84 -23.00 -27.60
C TYR A 293 -6.78 -22.44 -26.64
N GLY A 294 -6.86 -22.73 -25.34
CA GLY A 294 -5.84 -22.29 -24.36
C GLY A 294 -6.26 -22.50 -22.91
N ASN A 295 -5.43 -22.03 -21.99
CA ASN A 295 -5.68 -22.14 -20.56
C ASN A 295 -6.76 -21.13 -20.11
N ILE A 296 -8.00 -21.37 -20.47
CA ILE A 296 -9.12 -20.46 -20.16
C ILE A 296 -9.79 -20.91 -18.86
N VAL A 297 -9.50 -20.21 -17.75
CA VAL A 297 -10.06 -20.53 -16.43
C VAL A 297 -11.50 -20.07 -16.28
N LYS A 298 -11.88 -18.96 -16.91
CA LYS A 298 -13.21 -18.37 -16.80
C LYS A 298 -13.65 -17.76 -18.12
N ILE A 299 -14.93 -17.99 -18.47
CA ILE A 299 -15.57 -17.34 -19.62
C ILE A 299 -16.78 -16.56 -19.11
N THR A 300 -16.88 -15.30 -19.53
CA THR A 300 -18.00 -14.42 -19.20
C THR A 300 -18.62 -13.91 -20.49
N ASP A 301 -19.87 -14.28 -20.75
CA ASP A 301 -20.66 -13.73 -21.86
C ASP A 301 -21.34 -12.42 -21.42
N GLU A 302 -20.86 -11.32 -21.96
CA GLU A 302 -21.43 -9.98 -21.80
C GLU A 302 -22.08 -9.50 -23.13
N THR A 303 -22.34 -10.42 -24.05
CA THR A 303 -22.93 -10.08 -25.36
C THR A 303 -24.43 -9.76 -25.24
N ARG A 304 -24.93 -9.05 -26.23
CA ARG A 304 -26.36 -8.71 -26.34
C ARG A 304 -26.88 -9.09 -27.70
N PRO A 305 -28.10 -9.57 -27.78
CA PRO A 305 -28.72 -9.80 -29.07
C PRO A 305 -28.94 -8.48 -29.81
N CYS A 306 -28.61 -8.45 -31.09
CA CYS A 306 -28.83 -7.30 -31.99
C CYS A 306 -30.13 -7.48 -32.72
N TYR A 307 -31.22 -6.98 -32.14
CA TYR A 307 -32.54 -7.06 -32.76
C TYR A 307 -32.70 -6.00 -33.85
N ASP A 308 -33.25 -6.37 -35.01
CA ASP A 308 -33.79 -5.42 -35.98
C ASP A 308 -35.12 -4.84 -35.45
N LEU A 309 -35.04 -3.73 -34.74
CA LEU A 309 -36.19 -3.06 -34.13
C LEU A 309 -37.25 -2.66 -35.14
N ASN A 310 -36.87 -2.28 -36.38
CA ASN A 310 -37.80 -1.88 -37.43
C ASN A 310 -38.57 -3.07 -37.98
N ARG A 311 -37.91 -4.23 -38.11
CA ARG A 311 -38.53 -5.49 -38.50
C ARG A 311 -39.48 -5.96 -37.41
N LEU A 312 -38.99 -6.05 -36.16
CA LEU A 312 -39.78 -6.50 -35.00
C LEU A 312 -41.03 -5.64 -34.77
N LYS A 313 -40.91 -4.32 -34.93
CA LYS A 313 -42.06 -3.43 -34.80
C LYS A 313 -43.17 -3.72 -35.82
N ARG A 314 -42.79 -4.03 -37.07
CA ARG A 314 -43.76 -4.39 -38.11
C ARG A 314 -44.38 -5.75 -37.85
N GLU A 315 -43.57 -6.75 -37.51
CA GLU A 315 -44.02 -8.12 -37.29
C GLU A 315 -44.85 -8.27 -36.00
N LYS A 316 -44.54 -7.52 -34.97
CA LYS A 316 -45.20 -7.57 -33.65
C LYS A 316 -46.18 -6.40 -33.41
N LEU A 317 -46.68 -5.78 -34.49
CA LEU A 317 -47.64 -4.69 -34.39
C LEU A 317 -48.91 -5.15 -33.65
N GLY A 318 -49.38 -4.37 -32.67
CA GLY A 318 -50.53 -4.70 -31.82
C GLY A 318 -50.25 -5.70 -30.70
N THR A 319 -49.02 -6.20 -30.56
CA THR A 319 -48.59 -7.05 -29.44
C THR A 319 -47.93 -6.25 -28.32
N LYS A 320 -47.75 -6.91 -27.14
CA LYS A 320 -47.00 -6.33 -26.01
C LYS A 320 -45.58 -5.96 -26.42
N THR A 321 -44.93 -6.78 -27.25
CA THR A 321 -43.56 -6.53 -27.76
C THR A 321 -43.50 -5.28 -28.64
N GLY A 322 -44.48 -5.10 -29.55
CA GLY A 322 -44.56 -3.90 -30.37
C GLY A 322 -44.79 -2.63 -29.55
N ALA A 323 -45.68 -2.68 -28.55
CA ALA A 323 -45.91 -1.57 -27.62
C ALA A 323 -44.65 -1.24 -26.79
N TYR A 324 -43.90 -2.26 -26.34
CA TYR A 324 -42.65 -2.11 -25.62
C TYR A 324 -41.60 -1.43 -26.46
N ILE A 325 -41.35 -1.84 -27.69
CA ILE A 325 -40.41 -1.20 -28.63
C ILE A 325 -40.81 0.27 -28.84
N HIS A 326 -42.10 0.53 -29.08
CA HIS A 326 -42.57 1.90 -29.30
C HIS A 326 -42.33 2.83 -28.10
N TRP A 327 -42.45 2.29 -26.88
CA TRP A 327 -42.20 3.07 -25.64
C TRP A 327 -40.73 3.54 -25.51
N PHE A 328 -39.78 2.73 -26.04
CA PHE A 328 -38.35 3.06 -26.01
C PHE A 328 -37.86 3.89 -27.21
N GLU A 329 -38.64 4.07 -28.28
CA GLU A 329 -38.20 4.77 -29.52
C GLU A 329 -37.61 6.16 -29.29
N LYS A 330 -38.10 6.88 -28.30
CA LYS A 330 -37.64 8.25 -27.97
C LYS A 330 -36.61 8.31 -26.86
N LYS A 331 -36.16 7.14 -26.35
CA LYS A 331 -35.28 7.05 -25.20
C LYS A 331 -33.90 6.55 -25.63
N GLN A 332 -32.89 7.42 -25.56
CA GLN A 332 -31.54 7.14 -26.07
C GLN A 332 -30.48 6.96 -24.98
N GLY A 333 -30.85 6.88 -23.71
CA GLY A 333 -29.91 6.69 -22.61
C GLY A 333 -29.29 5.28 -22.56
N LYS A 334 -28.09 5.14 -22.01
CA LYS A 334 -27.42 3.83 -21.85
C LYS A 334 -28.24 2.84 -21.01
N VAL A 335 -28.97 3.34 -20.02
CA VAL A 335 -29.82 2.53 -19.13
C VAL A 335 -31.07 2.06 -19.90
N GLU A 336 -31.69 2.97 -20.65
CA GLU A 336 -32.86 2.69 -21.47
C GLU A 336 -32.56 1.67 -22.57
N GLN A 337 -31.37 1.75 -23.17
CA GLN A 337 -30.93 0.82 -24.19
C GLN A 337 -30.71 -0.59 -23.60
N LYS A 338 -30.10 -0.67 -22.41
CA LYS A 338 -30.03 -1.96 -21.69
C LYS A 338 -31.38 -2.51 -21.32
N ALA A 339 -32.30 -1.66 -20.84
CA ALA A 339 -33.66 -2.08 -20.51
C ALA A 339 -34.40 -2.60 -21.73
N LEU A 340 -34.26 -1.92 -22.90
CA LEU A 340 -34.86 -2.40 -24.15
C LEU A 340 -34.32 -3.77 -24.53
N ASP A 341 -32.99 -3.97 -24.50
CA ASP A 341 -32.36 -5.24 -24.85
C ASP A 341 -32.86 -6.39 -23.96
N TYR A 342 -32.86 -6.21 -22.65
CA TYR A 342 -33.32 -7.26 -21.70
C TYR A 342 -34.83 -7.52 -21.79
N GLY A 343 -35.63 -6.47 -21.93
CA GLY A 343 -37.08 -6.65 -22.07
C GLY A 343 -37.46 -7.32 -23.38
N LEU A 344 -36.72 -7.07 -24.47
CA LEU A 344 -36.92 -7.78 -25.72
C LEU A 344 -36.52 -9.25 -25.61
N GLN A 345 -35.41 -9.57 -24.96
CA GLN A 345 -35.06 -10.96 -24.68
C GLN A 345 -36.18 -11.68 -23.94
N ALA A 346 -36.72 -11.09 -22.88
CA ALA A 346 -37.80 -11.69 -22.09
C ALA A 346 -39.13 -11.82 -22.87
N LEU A 347 -39.42 -10.84 -23.74
CA LEU A 347 -40.67 -10.84 -24.52
C LEU A 347 -40.64 -11.76 -25.76
N LEU A 348 -39.44 -12.05 -26.28
CA LEU A 348 -39.19 -12.86 -27.45
C LEU A 348 -38.81 -14.31 -27.12
N ALA A 349 -38.51 -14.60 -25.86
CA ALA A 349 -38.28 -15.98 -25.42
C ALA A 349 -39.52 -16.82 -25.67
N GLU A 350 -39.44 -17.79 -26.58
CA GLU A 350 -40.54 -18.66 -26.98
C GLU A 350 -40.73 -19.84 -26.04
N ASP A 351 -39.66 -20.26 -25.38
CA ASP A 351 -39.66 -21.40 -24.48
C ASP A 351 -39.89 -20.99 -23.02
N ARG A 352 -40.57 -21.86 -22.27
CA ARG A 352 -40.85 -21.65 -20.84
C ARG A 352 -39.59 -21.67 -20.01
N ASP A 353 -38.62 -22.51 -20.37
CA ASP A 353 -37.33 -22.67 -19.71
C ASP A 353 -36.43 -21.43 -19.89
N GLU A 354 -36.43 -20.81 -21.10
CA GLU A 354 -35.72 -19.53 -21.32
C GLU A 354 -36.30 -18.38 -20.48
N ARG A 355 -37.62 -18.33 -20.29
CA ARG A 355 -38.28 -17.34 -19.44
C ARG A 355 -37.92 -17.54 -17.97
N GLU A 356 -37.78 -18.78 -17.53
CA GLU A 356 -37.38 -19.13 -16.16
C GLU A 356 -35.94 -18.75 -15.91
N VAL A 357 -34.99 -19.08 -16.80
CA VAL A 357 -33.61 -18.68 -16.77
C VAL A 357 -33.42 -17.14 -16.79
N LEU A 358 -34.22 -16.44 -17.61
CA LEU A 358 -34.20 -14.97 -17.62
C LEU A 358 -34.77 -14.37 -16.33
N SER A 359 -35.80 -15.01 -15.75
CA SER A 359 -36.39 -14.64 -14.47
C SER A 359 -35.37 -14.83 -13.33
N GLU A 360 -34.64 -15.94 -13.30
CA GLU A 360 -33.58 -16.22 -12.35
C GLU A 360 -32.44 -15.22 -12.49
N LYS A 361 -31.97 -14.90 -13.71
CA LYS A 361 -30.96 -13.87 -13.95
C LYS A 361 -31.41 -12.50 -13.46
N ILE A 362 -32.65 -12.11 -13.69
CA ILE A 362 -33.24 -10.84 -13.22
C ILE A 362 -33.29 -10.83 -11.69
N THR A 363 -33.70 -11.94 -11.06
CA THR A 363 -33.73 -12.07 -9.60
C THR A 363 -32.34 -11.98 -9.00
N GLY A 364 -31.38 -12.71 -9.55
CA GLY A 364 -29.99 -12.64 -9.10
C GLY A 364 -29.35 -11.23 -9.26
N TRP A 365 -29.77 -10.46 -10.25
CA TRP A 365 -29.35 -9.09 -10.42
C TRP A 365 -30.02 -8.13 -9.42
N GLN A 366 -31.24 -8.39 -9.06
CA GLN A 366 -31.96 -7.62 -8.02
C GLN A 366 -31.31 -7.86 -6.66
N GLU A 367 -30.96 -9.11 -6.35
CA GLU A 367 -30.23 -9.48 -5.13
C GLU A 367 -28.86 -8.79 -5.08
N LYS A 368 -28.08 -8.87 -6.15
CA LYS A 368 -26.77 -8.22 -6.24
C LYS A 368 -26.85 -6.70 -6.16
N LYS A 369 -27.91 -6.10 -6.73
CA LYS A 369 -28.18 -4.66 -6.58
C LYS A 369 -28.48 -4.30 -5.14
N GLN A 370 -29.26 -5.12 -4.41
CA GLN A 370 -29.55 -4.90 -2.99
C GLN A 370 -28.31 -5.06 -2.14
N GLU A 371 -27.44 -6.03 -2.43
CA GLU A 371 -26.17 -6.24 -1.76
C GLU A 371 -25.23 -5.02 -1.93
N LEU A 372 -25.05 -4.58 -3.18
CA LEU A 372 -24.27 -3.38 -3.49
C LEU A 372 -24.85 -2.11 -2.85
N GLN A 373 -26.16 -2.03 -2.73
CA GLN A 373 -26.80 -0.91 -2.06
C GLN A 373 -26.55 -0.93 -0.55
N LYS A 374 -26.61 -2.11 0.09
CA LYS A 374 -26.25 -2.29 1.51
C LYS A 374 -24.77 -1.98 1.76
N GLU A 375 -23.88 -2.44 0.87
CA GLU A 375 -22.44 -2.12 0.97
C GLU A 375 -22.20 -0.61 0.84
N ARG A 376 -22.88 0.05 -0.11
CA ARG A 376 -22.82 1.51 -0.25
C ARG A 376 -23.32 2.23 1.00
N GLU A 377 -24.43 1.80 1.58
CA GLU A 377 -25.00 2.37 2.80
C GLU A 377 -24.05 2.19 3.99
N SER A 378 -23.42 1.00 4.10
CA SER A 378 -22.41 0.72 5.13
C SER A 378 -21.18 1.64 4.98
N ARG A 379 -20.66 1.79 3.75
CA ARG A 379 -19.53 2.71 3.48
C ARG A 379 -19.91 4.16 3.77
N CYS A 380 -21.12 4.59 3.43
CA CYS A 380 -21.61 5.93 3.78
C CYS A 380 -21.66 6.15 5.29
N ALA A 381 -22.12 5.16 6.07
CA ALA A 381 -22.16 5.25 7.54
C ALA A 381 -20.76 5.37 8.15
N VAL A 382 -19.77 4.63 7.63
CA VAL A 382 -18.36 4.73 8.07
C VAL A 382 -17.79 6.12 7.75
N VAL A 383 -18.07 6.66 6.57
CA VAL A 383 -17.63 8.02 6.17
C VAL A 383 -18.28 9.06 7.10
N GLU A 384 -19.55 8.91 7.40
CA GLU A 384 -20.28 9.81 8.31
C GLU A 384 -19.72 9.78 9.73
N GLN A 385 -19.44 8.59 10.26
CA GLN A 385 -18.78 8.45 11.57
C GLN A 385 -17.39 9.08 11.59
N THR A 386 -16.62 8.89 10.52
CA THR A 386 -15.29 9.48 10.37
C THR A 386 -15.36 11.01 10.30
N MET A 387 -16.31 11.56 9.54
CA MET A 387 -16.56 12.99 9.49
C MET A 387 -16.93 13.57 10.87
N HIS A 388 -17.79 12.89 11.62
CA HIS A 388 -18.16 13.31 12.98
C HIS A 388 -16.98 13.26 13.96
N ARG A 389 -16.06 12.30 13.79
CA ARG A 389 -14.82 12.25 14.58
C ARG A 389 -13.92 13.43 14.25
N ILE A 390 -13.65 13.67 12.96
CA ILE A 390 -12.82 14.80 12.49
C ILE A 390 -13.39 16.14 12.95
N MET A 391 -14.72 16.33 12.90
CA MET A 391 -15.35 17.56 13.39
C MET A 391 -15.16 17.76 14.89
N ARG A 392 -15.21 16.68 15.69
CA ARG A 392 -14.95 16.76 17.15
C ARG A 392 -13.50 17.10 17.45
N GLU A 393 -12.54 16.46 16.75
CA GLU A 393 -11.11 16.75 16.89
C GLU A 393 -10.79 18.19 16.48
N ARG A 394 -11.37 18.65 15.37
CA ARG A 394 -11.26 20.05 14.92
C ARG A 394 -11.78 21.03 15.98
N SER A 395 -12.95 20.79 16.54
CA SER A 395 -13.52 21.64 17.60
C SER A 395 -12.63 21.67 18.85
N GLY A 396 -12.04 20.53 19.22
CA GLY A 396 -11.06 20.45 20.31
C GLY A 396 -9.80 21.29 20.05
N LEU A 397 -9.26 21.21 18.84
CA LEU A 397 -8.10 22.01 18.43
C LEU A 397 -8.40 23.51 18.37
N GLU A 398 -9.60 23.90 17.91
CA GLU A 398 -10.03 25.30 17.91
C GLU A 398 -10.14 25.85 19.34
N GLN A 399 -10.63 25.07 20.33
CA GLN A 399 -10.63 25.45 21.75
C GLN A 399 -9.18 25.56 22.29
N GLN A 400 -8.28 24.64 21.97
CA GLN A 400 -6.88 24.74 22.40
C GLN A 400 -6.19 25.98 21.81
N LEU A 401 -6.47 26.32 20.57
CA LEU A 401 -5.97 27.55 19.93
C LEU A 401 -6.44 28.81 20.64
N LEU A 402 -7.70 28.84 21.09
CA LEU A 402 -8.24 29.97 21.87
C LEU A 402 -7.56 30.09 23.23
N VAL A 403 -7.34 28.97 23.93
CA VAL A 403 -6.65 28.95 25.23
C VAL A 403 -5.19 29.41 25.05
N ASN A 404 -4.45 28.84 24.11
CA ASN A 404 -3.09 29.23 23.82
C ASN A 404 -2.97 30.70 23.39
N GLY A 405 -3.89 31.18 22.57
CA GLY A 405 -3.96 32.60 22.19
C GLY A 405 -4.17 33.55 23.37
N SER A 406 -4.95 33.14 24.38
CA SER A 406 -5.15 33.91 25.60
C SER A 406 -3.89 33.94 26.51
N GLU A 407 -3.18 32.81 26.55
CA GLU A 407 -1.94 32.68 27.33
C GLU A 407 -0.78 33.46 26.68
N ILE A 408 -0.67 33.47 25.37
CA ILE A 408 0.28 34.30 24.62
C ILE A 408 0.04 35.77 24.90
N ARG A 409 -1.20 36.25 24.84
CA ARG A 409 -1.52 37.64 25.17
C ARG A 409 -1.17 37.99 26.61
N ARG A 410 -1.38 37.07 27.56
CA ARG A 410 -0.99 37.26 28.97
C ARG A 410 0.53 37.40 29.13
N LEU A 411 1.28 36.56 28.42
CA LEU A 411 2.76 36.61 28.41
C LEU A 411 3.29 37.88 27.76
N GLU A 412 2.65 38.37 26.69
CA GLU A 412 3.00 39.64 26.04
C GLU A 412 2.73 40.84 26.97
N LEU A 413 1.60 40.83 27.69
CA LEU A 413 1.33 41.86 28.68
C LEU A 413 2.35 41.88 29.81
N ASN A 414 2.72 40.71 30.34
CA ASN A 414 3.74 40.60 31.37
C ASN A 414 5.10 41.07 30.87
N ARG A 415 5.49 40.69 29.63
CA ARG A 415 6.75 41.15 29.01
C ARG A 415 6.80 42.67 28.89
N ASN A 416 5.73 43.28 28.39
CA ASN A 416 5.63 44.72 28.24
C ASN A 416 5.66 45.46 29.61
N ALA A 417 5.09 44.87 30.67
CA ALA A 417 5.18 45.40 32.02
C ALA A 417 6.63 45.35 32.56
N THR A 418 7.32 44.24 32.34
CA THR A 418 8.72 44.06 32.76
C THR A 418 9.68 44.99 31.99
N GLU A 419 9.47 45.18 30.68
CA GLU A 419 10.21 46.14 29.88
C GLU A 419 10.07 47.58 30.37
N LYS A 420 8.85 48.00 30.72
CA LYS A 420 8.59 49.32 31.32
C LYS A 420 9.25 49.49 32.66
N HIS A 421 9.26 48.45 33.51
CA HIS A 421 9.96 48.49 34.81
C HIS A 421 11.48 48.63 34.63
N LEU A 422 12.04 47.87 33.70
CA LEU A 422 13.48 47.96 33.35
C LEU A 422 13.87 49.34 32.77
N GLU A 423 13.01 49.95 31.95
CA GLU A 423 13.22 51.30 31.46
C GLU A 423 13.19 52.34 32.57
N GLN A 424 12.28 52.18 33.56
CA GLN A 424 12.16 53.06 34.69
C GLN A 424 13.40 52.94 35.61
N GLU A 425 13.86 51.71 35.88
CA GLU A 425 15.10 51.47 36.64
C GLU A 425 16.33 52.11 35.95
N ARG A 426 16.48 51.96 34.65
CA ARG A 426 17.55 52.59 33.87
C ARG A 426 17.51 54.11 33.94
N ARG A 427 16.30 54.71 33.94
CA ARG A 427 16.13 56.18 34.10
C ARG A 427 16.52 56.65 35.51
N GLU A 428 16.19 55.87 36.54
CA GLU A 428 16.55 56.17 37.92
C GLU A 428 18.05 55.98 38.14
N GLU A 429 18.66 54.97 37.61
CA GLU A 429 20.10 54.72 37.66
C GLU A 429 20.89 55.83 36.92
N GLY A 430 20.42 56.25 35.74
CA GLY A 430 20.98 57.37 35.00
C GLY A 430 20.86 58.70 35.79
N LYS A 431 19.80 58.91 36.59
CA LYS A 431 19.68 60.08 37.47
C LYS A 431 20.66 60.00 38.63
N ARG A 432 20.82 58.84 39.27
CA ARG A 432 21.83 58.64 40.36
C ARG A 432 23.27 58.87 39.88
N GLN A 433 23.63 58.37 38.71
CA GLN A 433 24.95 58.62 38.11
C GLN A 433 25.17 60.10 37.76
N ALA A 434 24.13 60.80 37.34
CA ALA A 434 24.20 62.24 37.08
C ALA A 434 24.26 63.08 38.35
N GLU A 435 23.73 62.63 39.50
CA GLU A 435 23.87 63.26 40.82
C GLU A 435 25.25 63.01 41.44
N GLU A 436 25.80 61.77 41.34
CA GLU A 436 27.16 61.44 41.75
C GLU A 436 28.24 62.24 41.00
N SER A 437 28.01 62.54 39.73
CA SER A 437 28.93 63.34 38.93
C SER A 437 28.92 64.86 39.27
N ARG A 438 27.98 65.32 40.13
CA ARG A 438 27.83 66.71 40.57
C ARG A 438 28.42 67.03 41.93
N GLN A 439 29.05 66.05 42.65
CA GLN A 439 29.71 66.32 43.87
C GLN A 439 31.16 66.84 43.59
N PRO A 440 31.58 67.95 44.21
CA PRO A 440 32.92 68.50 43.96
C PRO A 440 34.03 67.64 44.62
N LYS A 441 35.00 67.24 43.82
CA LYS A 441 36.25 66.59 44.31
C LYS A 441 36.98 67.51 45.24
N SER A 442 37.00 67.17 46.52
CA SER A 442 37.96 67.76 47.46
C SER A 442 39.34 67.18 47.25
N GLU A 443 40.29 68.04 46.91
CA GLU A 443 41.69 67.73 46.86
C GLU A 443 42.24 67.38 48.28
N GLN A 444 43.03 66.31 48.38
CA GLN A 444 44.20 66.28 49.30
C GLN A 444 45.22 65.24 48.84
N PRO A 445 46.50 65.37 49.30
CA PRO A 445 47.64 65.20 48.39
C PRO A 445 48.43 63.90 48.59
N LEU A 446 49.30 63.71 47.62
CA LEU A 446 50.36 62.69 47.56
C LEU A 446 51.08 62.43 48.86
N ASN A 447 51.34 61.18 49.17
CA ASN A 447 52.64 60.77 49.65
C ASN A 447 53.11 59.43 49.09
N LEU A 448 54.32 59.47 48.61
CA LEU A 448 55.11 58.31 48.15
C LEU A 448 55.48 57.43 49.36
N GLU A 449 55.48 56.11 49.17
CA GLU A 449 56.67 55.35 49.39
C GLU A 449 56.57 53.89 48.90
N ARG A 450 57.72 53.47 48.38
CA ARG A 450 58.04 52.19 47.76
C ARG A 450 57.82 50.96 48.63
N SER A 451 57.49 49.80 48.02
CA SER A 451 58.45 48.68 47.82
C SER A 451 57.73 47.46 47.32
N VAL A 452 58.14 46.99 46.19
CA VAL A 452 58.67 45.68 45.79
C VAL A 452 58.05 44.43 46.44
N ALA A 453 57.41 43.64 45.68
CA ALA A 453 57.71 42.22 45.39
C ALA A 453 56.73 41.59 44.39
N GLU A 454 57.34 41.03 43.40
CA GLU A 454 56.76 40.19 42.36
C GLU A 454 56.20 38.90 42.94
N GLN A 455 55.06 38.46 42.46
CA GLN A 455 54.90 37.11 41.83
C GLN A 455 53.51 36.95 41.15
N PRO A 456 53.35 36.12 40.13
CA PRO A 456 52.36 36.23 39.11
C PRO A 456 51.09 35.40 39.46
N VAL A 457 49.93 36.01 39.32
CA VAL A 457 48.67 35.31 39.39
C VAL A 457 48.19 34.96 37.97
N GLN A 458 48.02 33.71 37.77
CA GLN A 458 47.49 33.08 36.58
C GLN A 458 46.16 33.71 36.13
N THR A 459 46.14 34.14 34.90
CA THR A 459 44.89 34.53 34.19
C THR A 459 43.99 33.35 33.99
N ARG A 460 42.89 33.27 34.71
CA ARG A 460 41.77 32.43 34.34
C ARG A 460 41.02 33.12 33.20
N LYS A 461 41.04 32.47 32.03
CA LYS A 461 40.24 32.80 30.85
C LYS A 461 38.75 32.85 31.24
N ALA A 462 38.15 33.99 30.99
CA ALA A 462 36.68 34.14 31.00
C ALA A 462 36.07 33.23 29.93
N VAL A 463 35.19 32.34 30.32
CA VAL A 463 34.38 31.52 29.46
C VAL A 463 33.38 32.42 28.75
N GLY A 464 33.50 32.46 27.43
CA GLY A 464 32.64 33.26 26.56
C GLY A 464 31.17 32.92 26.74
N GLY A 465 30.37 33.95 26.88
CA GLY A 465 28.91 33.85 26.86
C GLY A 465 28.45 33.32 25.52
N LYS A 466 27.80 32.18 25.55
CA LYS A 466 27.01 31.70 24.40
C LYS A 466 25.84 32.65 24.18
N GLU A 467 25.88 33.38 23.09
CA GLU A 467 24.71 34.02 22.53
C GLU A 467 23.64 32.92 22.30
N ARG A 468 22.54 33.01 23.03
CA ARG A 468 21.35 32.23 22.75
C ARG A 468 20.78 32.76 21.43
N LYS A 469 20.99 32.01 20.36
CA LYS A 469 20.21 32.17 19.12
C LYS A 469 18.72 32.11 19.49
N LEU A 470 17.99 33.18 19.21
CA LEU A 470 16.55 33.17 19.19
C LEU A 470 16.13 32.05 18.23
N LEU A 471 15.33 31.13 18.74
CA LEU A 471 14.62 30.15 17.93
C LEU A 471 13.76 30.90 16.89
N ASP A 472 14.08 30.70 15.62
CA ASP A 472 13.22 31.12 14.52
C ASP A 472 11.87 30.41 14.67
N ILE A 473 10.84 31.16 15.03
CA ILE A 473 9.46 30.71 15.03
C ILE A 473 9.06 30.57 13.56
N PRO A 474 8.68 29.38 13.08
CA PRO A 474 8.22 29.24 11.70
C PRO A 474 7.04 30.17 11.45
N LYS A 475 7.12 30.98 10.41
CA LYS A 475 6.06 31.87 9.98
C LYS A 475 4.80 31.04 9.68
N ILE A 476 3.75 31.28 10.43
CA ILE A 476 2.42 30.71 10.20
C ILE A 476 1.99 31.06 8.78
N PRO A 477 1.64 30.07 7.93
CA PRO A 477 1.16 30.34 6.58
C PRO A 477 -0.12 31.19 6.65
N LYS A 478 -0.16 32.24 5.83
CA LYS A 478 -1.33 33.13 5.75
C LYS A 478 -2.60 32.33 5.44
N ILE A 479 -3.68 32.68 6.10
CA ILE A 479 -5.03 32.11 6.10
C ILE A 479 -5.67 31.97 4.68
N SER A 480 -5.03 32.45 3.61
CA SER A 480 -5.55 32.36 2.24
C SER A 480 -5.57 30.93 1.64
N LYS A 481 -4.93 29.93 2.27
CA LYS A 481 -4.94 28.53 1.76
C LYS A 481 -6.05 27.64 2.35
N ILE A 482 -6.80 28.12 3.34
CA ILE A 482 -7.91 27.34 3.92
C ILE A 482 -9.11 27.26 2.97
N SER A 483 -9.29 28.26 2.06
CA SER A 483 -10.37 28.22 1.07
C SER A 483 -10.14 27.21 -0.05
N GLU A 484 -8.89 26.85 -0.35
CA GLU A 484 -8.58 25.85 -1.40
C GLU A 484 -8.84 24.41 -0.91
N ILE A 485 -8.69 24.13 0.39
CA ILE A 485 -9.00 22.82 0.97
C ILE A 485 -10.51 22.55 0.93
N PHE A 486 -11.34 23.58 1.04
CA PHE A 486 -12.81 23.46 0.94
C PHE A 486 -13.32 23.22 -0.47
N THR A 487 -12.61 23.65 -1.52
CA THR A 487 -12.95 23.35 -2.92
C THR A 487 -12.61 21.92 -3.31
N TRP A 488 -11.54 21.34 -2.79
CA TRP A 488 -11.16 19.94 -3.05
C TRP A 488 -12.08 18.91 -2.37
N THR A 489 -12.57 19.19 -1.17
CA THR A 489 -13.54 18.30 -0.50
C THR A 489 -14.91 18.31 -1.20
N GLY A 490 -15.31 19.43 -1.80
CA GLY A 490 -16.52 19.51 -2.64
C GLY A 490 -16.42 18.72 -3.93
N ILE A 491 -15.24 18.67 -4.56
CA ILE A 491 -14.99 17.92 -5.82
C ILE A 491 -14.91 16.42 -5.55
N VAL A 492 -14.30 15.99 -4.46
CA VAL A 492 -14.25 14.57 -4.08
C VAL A 492 -15.65 14.03 -3.73
N LEU A 493 -16.51 14.85 -3.12
CA LEU A 493 -17.90 14.48 -2.83
C LEU A 493 -18.75 14.35 -4.12
N ALA A 494 -18.49 15.16 -5.16
CA ALA A 494 -19.18 15.10 -6.43
C ALA A 494 -18.76 13.91 -7.34
N ILE A 495 -17.62 13.29 -7.06
CA ILE A 495 -17.14 12.09 -7.80
C ILE A 495 -17.61 10.79 -7.13
N LEU A 496 -18.06 10.85 -5.87
CA LEU A 496 -18.53 9.69 -5.08
C LEU A 496 -20.07 9.58 -5.03
N ILE A 497 -20.83 10.52 -5.57
CA ILE A 497 -22.27 10.47 -5.82
C ILE A 497 -22.51 10.13 -7.30
#